data_791e7e7b623e4d268078d229e5872e6b
#
_entry.id   791e7e7b623e4d268078d229e5872e6b
#
_cell.length_a   1.000
_cell.length_b   1.000
_cell.length_c   1.000
_cell.angle_alpha   90.00
_cell.angle_beta   90.00
_cell.angle_gamma   90.00
#
_symmetry.space_group_name_H-M   'P 1'
#
loop_
_entity.id
_entity.type
_entity.pdbx_description
1 polymer ?
#
loop_
_entity_poly.entity_id
_entity_poly.type
_entity_poly.pdbx_seq_one_letter_code
_entity_poly.pdbx_strand_id
1 'polypeptide(L)'
;MAVLQMQKLTICAMKKDRKAVLELLQKMGTVECIPDLEGTEVFKRMDTTSQRMQFEKNFSLAEQALEVLDQYDPVKTSLFASLAGKELIEADDLTHVVEQVGAIMTKVRELLNLQRRVSDARSLIQKKEAAIEGLKPWAALDVPMKCQGTAHTALLYGTLGPEYTQTLIDNALHERLPEVKAVTAEILSADKDQVCLAVVCMKKDAAAVEEALRAEGFARRLSVSERTPAERMAKREKEIREIESEISGLEEQMRAMASLREDFRRVSDYFRIRSEKYKVLGDLIQSKQTFIISGYILKRDAGPTVDRLNSRFDLM
;
A
#
# COMPACT_ATOMS: atom_id res chain seq x y z
N MET A 1 15.90 27.46 34.83
CA MET A 1 14.87 26.45 34.60
C MET A 1 13.94 26.40 35.79
N ALA A 2 12.64 26.63 35.62
CA ALA A 2 11.68 26.48 36.73
C ALA A 2 11.41 24.98 36.93
N VAL A 3 11.77 24.45 38.10
CA VAL A 3 11.48 23.08 38.50
C VAL A 3 10.05 23.03 39.03
N LEU A 4 9.17 22.30 38.37
CA LEU A 4 7.80 22.08 38.83
C LEU A 4 7.81 21.06 39.97
N GLN A 5 7.17 21.39 41.09
CA GLN A 5 7.03 20.48 42.22
C GLN A 5 5.90 19.49 41.91
N MET A 6 6.27 18.22 41.79
CA MET A 6 5.35 17.11 41.57
C MET A 6 5.14 16.29 42.85
N GLN A 7 3.98 15.71 43.04
CA GLN A 7 3.76 14.72 44.10
C GLN A 7 3.06 13.50 43.54
N LYS A 8 3.33 12.36 44.17
CA LYS A 8 2.68 11.06 43.80
C LYS A 8 1.28 11.06 44.37
N LEU A 9 0.33 10.64 43.55
CA LEU A 9 -1.06 10.45 43.91
C LEU A 9 -1.42 8.97 43.69
N THR A 10 -2.04 8.35 44.70
CA THR A 10 -2.62 7.02 44.55
C THR A 10 -4.11 7.08 44.87
N ILE A 11 -4.95 6.57 43.98
CA ILE A 11 -6.40 6.58 44.09
C ILE A 11 -6.84 5.13 44.19
N CYS A 12 -7.57 4.77 45.26
CA CYS A 12 -8.25 3.50 45.39
C CYS A 12 -9.77 3.73 45.36
N ALA A 13 -10.46 3.06 44.45
CA ALA A 13 -11.90 3.23 44.26
C ALA A 13 -12.61 1.93 43.93
N MET A 14 -13.92 1.94 44.01
CA MET A 14 -14.77 0.81 43.64
C MET A 14 -14.73 0.58 42.13
N LYS A 15 -14.62 -0.68 41.71
CA LYS A 15 -14.57 -1.05 40.28
C LYS A 15 -15.73 -0.54 39.44
N LYS A 16 -16.93 -0.40 40.03
CA LYS A 16 -18.11 0.17 39.38
C LYS A 16 -17.89 1.62 38.93
N ASP A 17 -17.09 2.39 39.67
CA ASP A 17 -16.84 3.81 39.42
C ASP A 17 -15.65 4.07 38.51
N ARG A 18 -14.88 3.02 38.14
CA ARG A 18 -13.65 3.10 37.38
C ARG A 18 -13.75 3.95 36.11
N LYS A 19 -14.82 3.74 35.31
CA LYS A 19 -15.02 4.49 34.06
C LYS A 19 -15.20 5.98 34.34
N ALA A 20 -16.06 6.31 35.33
CA ALA A 20 -16.39 7.68 35.67
C ALA A 20 -15.19 8.42 36.31
N VAL A 21 -14.41 7.73 37.16
CA VAL A 21 -13.15 8.28 37.73
C VAL A 21 -12.14 8.61 36.62
N LEU A 22 -11.90 7.68 35.70
CA LEU A 22 -10.98 7.92 34.59
C LEU A 22 -11.45 9.03 33.66
N GLU A 23 -12.74 9.12 33.37
CA GLU A 23 -13.30 10.21 32.56
C GLU A 23 -13.16 11.58 33.26
N LEU A 24 -13.35 11.61 34.58
CA LEU A 24 -13.12 12.85 35.34
C LEU A 24 -11.63 13.24 35.34
N LEU A 25 -10.71 12.29 35.58
CA LEU A 25 -9.27 12.56 35.53
C LEU A 25 -8.82 13.04 34.14
N GLN A 26 -9.32 12.39 33.08
CA GLN A 26 -9.04 12.80 31.71
C GLN A 26 -9.58 14.21 31.40
N LYS A 27 -10.78 14.55 31.87
CA LYS A 27 -11.35 15.90 31.70
C LYS A 27 -10.58 16.96 32.47
N MET A 28 -10.02 16.63 33.62
CA MET A 28 -9.19 17.56 34.41
C MET A 28 -7.79 17.75 33.83
N GLY A 29 -7.21 16.72 33.20
CA GLY A 29 -5.89 16.77 32.59
C GLY A 29 -4.74 17.05 33.57
N THR A 30 -4.94 16.79 34.88
CA THR A 30 -3.99 17.18 35.93
C THR A 30 -3.11 16.04 36.43
N VAL A 31 -3.46 14.78 36.11
CA VAL A 31 -2.78 13.57 36.61
C VAL A 31 -2.13 12.82 35.45
N GLU A 32 -0.85 12.59 35.53
CA GLU A 32 -0.12 11.66 34.68
C GLU A 32 -0.13 10.26 35.31
N CYS A 33 -0.90 9.34 34.72
CA CYS A 33 -0.98 7.98 35.21
C CYS A 33 0.28 7.20 34.89
N ILE A 34 0.79 6.42 35.85
CA ILE A 34 1.99 5.59 35.71
C ILE A 34 1.71 4.14 36.07
N PRO A 35 2.35 3.17 35.39
CA PRO A 35 2.25 1.74 35.69
C PRO A 35 3.19 1.34 36.86
N ASP A 36 3.09 2.03 38.02
CA ASP A 36 4.03 1.96 39.14
C ASP A 36 3.73 0.79 40.11
N LEU A 37 2.61 0.11 39.93
CA LEU A 37 2.20 -0.94 40.86
C LEU A 37 2.39 -2.32 40.25
N GLU A 38 3.10 -3.18 40.96
CA GLU A 38 3.21 -4.59 40.60
C GLU A 38 1.92 -5.34 41.01
N GLY A 39 1.50 -6.26 40.14
CA GLY A 39 0.38 -7.13 40.44
C GLY A 39 0.70 -8.08 41.60
N THR A 40 -0.31 -8.39 42.40
CA THR A 40 -0.24 -9.41 43.46
C THR A 40 -1.24 -10.54 43.16
N GLU A 41 -1.29 -11.57 44.02
CA GLU A 41 -2.31 -12.63 43.85
C GLU A 41 -3.75 -12.08 43.84
N VAL A 42 -4.01 -10.99 44.56
CA VAL A 42 -5.34 -10.35 44.69
C VAL A 42 -5.56 -9.28 43.65
N PHE A 43 -4.52 -8.49 43.33
CA PHE A 43 -4.58 -7.38 42.37
C PHE A 43 -3.91 -7.76 41.05
N LYS A 44 -4.69 -7.83 39.98
CA LYS A 44 -4.22 -8.20 38.64
C LYS A 44 -4.45 -7.08 37.65
N ARG A 45 -3.59 -6.98 36.65
CA ARG A 45 -3.79 -6.09 35.50
C ARG A 45 -4.97 -6.57 34.64
N MET A 46 -5.63 -5.65 34.00
CA MET A 46 -6.71 -5.94 33.06
C MET A 46 -6.12 -6.22 31.67
N ASP A 47 -6.53 -7.30 31.04
CA ASP A 47 -6.20 -7.50 29.63
C ASP A 47 -7.09 -6.60 28.75
N THR A 48 -6.47 -5.60 28.14
CA THR A 48 -7.09 -4.65 27.21
C THR A 48 -6.50 -4.76 25.80
N THR A 49 -5.66 -5.76 25.55
CA THR A 49 -4.88 -5.90 24.34
C THR A 49 -5.76 -5.93 23.10
N SER A 50 -6.82 -6.73 23.10
CA SER A 50 -7.74 -6.86 21.96
C SER A 50 -8.42 -5.53 21.58
N GLN A 51 -8.96 -4.83 22.58
CA GLN A 51 -9.64 -3.54 22.39
C GLN A 51 -8.64 -2.47 21.90
N ARG A 52 -7.45 -2.41 22.52
CA ARG A 52 -6.41 -1.47 22.13
C ARG A 52 -5.98 -1.69 20.70
N MET A 53 -5.68 -2.93 20.31
CA MET A 53 -5.31 -3.26 18.93
C MET A 53 -6.38 -2.87 17.91
N GLN A 54 -7.66 -3.02 18.26
CA GLN A 54 -8.76 -2.61 17.39
C GLN A 54 -8.79 -1.09 17.20
N PHE A 55 -8.60 -0.31 18.27
CA PHE A 55 -8.53 1.16 18.17
C PHE A 55 -7.30 1.62 17.40
N GLU A 56 -6.12 1.03 17.67
CA GLU A 56 -4.88 1.32 16.95
C GLU A 56 -5.02 1.01 15.44
N LYS A 57 -5.67 -0.09 15.09
CA LYS A 57 -5.96 -0.42 13.69
C LYS A 57 -6.85 0.64 13.03
N ASN A 58 -7.93 1.06 13.68
CA ASN A 58 -8.82 2.07 13.12
C ASN A 58 -8.16 3.45 13.05
N PHE A 59 -7.34 3.81 14.04
CA PHE A 59 -6.48 4.98 14.02
C PHE A 59 -5.56 4.96 12.79
N SER A 60 -4.82 3.87 12.59
CA SER A 60 -3.91 3.72 11.43
C SER A 60 -4.65 3.82 10.10
N LEU A 61 -5.85 3.27 9.97
CA LEU A 61 -6.66 3.41 8.74
C LEU A 61 -7.06 4.86 8.48
N ALA A 62 -7.45 5.61 9.51
CA ALA A 62 -7.82 7.02 9.38
C ALA A 62 -6.60 7.89 8.98
N GLU A 63 -5.43 7.65 9.59
CA GLU A 63 -4.18 8.33 9.20
C GLU A 63 -3.78 8.03 7.76
N GLN A 64 -3.83 6.77 7.33
CA GLN A 64 -3.56 6.39 5.94
C GLN A 64 -4.52 7.08 4.96
N ALA A 65 -5.80 7.23 5.34
CA ALA A 65 -6.77 7.95 4.51
C ALA A 65 -6.44 9.45 4.41
N LEU A 66 -5.96 10.07 5.49
CA LEU A 66 -5.48 11.46 5.48
C LEU A 66 -4.26 11.63 4.58
N GLU A 67 -3.29 10.69 4.63
CA GLU A 67 -2.13 10.69 3.74
C GLU A 67 -2.54 10.59 2.26
N VAL A 68 -3.55 9.76 1.95
CA VAL A 68 -4.10 9.66 0.60
C VAL A 68 -4.74 10.97 0.17
N LEU A 69 -5.53 11.64 1.04
CA LEU A 69 -6.09 12.96 0.72
C LEU A 69 -5.00 14.01 0.51
N ASP A 70 -3.93 13.98 1.29
CA ASP A 70 -2.81 14.92 1.13
C ASP A 70 -2.04 14.71 -0.19
N GLN A 71 -2.01 13.47 -0.69
CA GLN A 71 -1.43 13.16 -1.99
C GLN A 71 -2.25 13.73 -3.17
N TYR A 72 -3.59 13.64 -3.10
CA TYR A 72 -4.48 13.99 -4.22
C TYR A 72 -5.08 15.40 -4.13
N ASP A 73 -5.15 15.95 -2.93
CA ASP A 73 -5.63 17.30 -2.66
C ASP A 73 -4.78 17.93 -1.54
N PRO A 74 -3.52 18.33 -1.82
CA PRO A 74 -2.62 18.87 -0.82
C PRO A 74 -3.12 20.20 -0.26
N VAL A 75 -3.26 20.28 1.05
CA VAL A 75 -3.58 21.54 1.73
C VAL A 75 -2.31 22.41 1.81
N LYS A 76 -2.39 23.63 1.31
CA LYS A 76 -1.31 24.60 1.46
C LYS A 76 -1.22 25.02 2.95
N THR A 77 -0.36 24.34 3.69
CA THR A 77 -0.05 24.74 5.07
C THR A 77 0.86 25.95 5.05
N SER A 78 0.47 27.02 5.76
CA SER A 78 1.38 28.15 6.03
C SER A 78 2.58 27.63 6.82
N LEU A 79 3.79 28.16 6.54
CA LEU A 79 5.01 27.86 7.32
C LEU A 79 4.83 28.11 8.82
N PHE A 80 3.88 28.96 9.20
CA PHE A 80 3.53 29.27 10.59
C PHE A 80 2.46 28.34 11.19
N ALA A 81 1.77 27.52 10.40
CA ALA A 81 0.74 26.61 10.91
C ALA A 81 1.32 25.55 11.86
N SER A 82 2.57 25.13 11.63
CA SER A 82 3.28 24.22 12.53
C SER A 82 3.60 24.84 13.91
N LEU A 83 3.66 26.16 14.01
CA LEU A 83 3.91 26.92 15.25
C LEU A 83 2.61 27.24 16.01
N ALA A 84 1.47 27.23 15.32
CA ALA A 84 0.15 27.53 15.92
C ALA A 84 -0.35 26.44 16.87
N GLY A 85 0.31 25.27 16.88
CA GLY A 85 -0.11 24.12 17.69
C GLY A 85 -1.30 23.38 17.07
N LYS A 86 -1.80 22.37 17.78
CA LYS A 86 -3.01 21.63 17.37
C LYS A 86 -4.24 22.46 17.71
N GLU A 87 -5.20 22.47 16.80
CA GLU A 87 -6.49 23.11 17.01
C GLU A 87 -7.23 22.44 18.19
N LEU A 88 -7.78 23.26 19.08
CA LEU A 88 -8.53 22.77 20.24
C LEU A 88 -9.93 22.36 19.76
N ILE A 89 -10.29 21.10 19.97
CA ILE A 89 -11.61 20.57 19.67
C ILE A 89 -12.46 20.66 20.94
N GLU A 90 -13.68 21.17 20.83
CA GLU A 90 -14.62 21.18 21.94
C GLU A 90 -15.13 19.77 22.25
N ALA A 91 -15.46 19.52 23.54
CA ALA A 91 -15.92 18.20 23.98
C ALA A 91 -17.24 17.75 23.32
N ASP A 92 -18.07 18.71 22.90
CA ASP A 92 -19.35 18.45 22.25
C ASP A 92 -19.14 17.97 20.79
N ASP A 93 -18.11 18.47 20.09
CA ASP A 93 -17.74 17.97 18.77
C ASP A 93 -17.31 16.52 18.78
N LEU A 94 -16.61 16.09 19.84
CA LEU A 94 -16.27 14.67 20.04
C LEU A 94 -17.52 13.79 20.23
N THR A 95 -18.58 14.30 20.82
CA THR A 95 -19.84 13.55 21.02
C THR A 95 -20.54 13.29 19.68
N HIS A 96 -20.59 14.27 18.78
CA HIS A 96 -21.09 14.10 17.42
C HIS A 96 -20.28 13.09 16.60
N VAL A 97 -18.96 13.11 16.76
CA VAL A 97 -18.10 12.11 16.12
C VAL A 97 -18.43 10.69 16.57
N VAL A 98 -18.73 10.49 17.86
CA VAL A 98 -19.07 9.17 18.41
C VAL A 98 -20.28 8.56 17.73
N GLU A 99 -21.31 9.38 17.42
CA GLU A 99 -22.54 8.92 16.75
C GLU A 99 -22.28 8.56 15.29
N GLN A 100 -21.32 9.21 14.62
CA GLN A 100 -21.05 9.05 13.19
C GLN A 100 -19.81 8.21 12.87
N VAL A 101 -19.04 7.74 13.87
CA VAL A 101 -17.80 6.97 13.69
C VAL A 101 -17.93 5.84 12.67
N GLY A 102 -19.04 5.10 12.72
CA GLY A 102 -19.28 3.98 11.80
C GLY A 102 -19.39 4.43 10.34
N ALA A 103 -20.14 5.52 10.10
CA ALA A 103 -20.33 6.08 8.75
C ALA A 103 -19.01 6.67 8.22
N ILE A 104 -18.29 7.44 9.04
CA ILE A 104 -16.99 8.03 8.65
C ILE A 104 -15.97 6.94 8.36
N MET A 105 -15.86 5.90 9.19
CA MET A 105 -14.96 4.77 8.94
C MET A 105 -15.31 3.96 7.69
N THR A 106 -16.58 3.97 7.27
CA THR A 106 -16.97 3.41 5.98
C THR A 106 -16.36 4.24 4.83
N LYS A 107 -16.40 5.57 4.94
CA LYS A 107 -15.76 6.48 3.96
C LYS A 107 -14.24 6.38 3.95
N VAL A 108 -13.61 6.23 5.12
CA VAL A 108 -12.17 5.92 5.23
C VAL A 108 -11.81 4.68 4.43
N ARG A 109 -12.55 3.58 4.62
CA ARG A 109 -12.30 2.32 3.89
C ARG A 109 -12.60 2.45 2.40
N GLU A 110 -13.61 3.21 2.01
CA GLU A 110 -13.92 3.51 0.61
C GLU A 110 -12.76 4.21 -0.06
N LEU A 111 -12.20 5.27 0.53
CA LEU A 111 -11.03 6.00 0.02
C LEU A 111 -9.80 5.09 -0.12
N LEU A 112 -9.49 4.30 0.89
CA LEU A 112 -8.36 3.36 0.84
C LEU A 112 -8.56 2.26 -0.23
N ASN A 113 -9.80 1.84 -0.48
CA ASN A 113 -10.10 0.91 -1.56
C ASN A 113 -9.90 1.55 -2.94
N LEU A 114 -10.31 2.82 -3.13
CA LEU A 114 -10.04 3.56 -4.36
C LEU A 114 -8.52 3.67 -4.61
N GLN A 115 -7.74 4.04 -3.61
CA GLN A 115 -6.29 4.11 -3.69
C GLN A 115 -5.66 2.75 -4.07
N ARG A 116 -6.15 1.66 -3.48
CA ARG A 116 -5.69 0.31 -3.82
C ARG A 116 -5.98 -0.01 -5.29
N ARG A 117 -7.19 0.30 -5.79
CA ARG A 117 -7.56 0.09 -7.20
C ARG A 117 -6.64 0.86 -8.13
N VAL A 118 -6.29 2.10 -7.81
CA VAL A 118 -5.31 2.90 -8.60
C VAL A 118 -3.94 2.22 -8.60
N SER A 119 -3.47 1.74 -7.46
CA SER A 119 -2.18 1.02 -7.36
C SER A 119 -2.18 -0.28 -8.20
N ASP A 120 -3.25 -1.05 -8.13
CA ASP A 120 -3.42 -2.30 -8.90
C ASP A 120 -3.47 -1.99 -10.42
N ALA A 121 -4.19 -0.94 -10.83
CA ALA A 121 -4.29 -0.48 -12.20
C ALA A 121 -2.93 -0.02 -12.76
N ARG A 122 -2.15 0.77 -11.99
CA ARG A 122 -0.79 1.18 -12.37
C ARG A 122 0.14 -0.02 -12.55
N SER A 123 0.06 -1.00 -11.67
CA SER A 123 0.83 -2.24 -11.78
C SER A 123 0.44 -3.04 -13.04
N LEU A 124 -0.82 -3.00 -13.44
CA LEU A 124 -1.29 -3.63 -14.68
C LEU A 124 -0.77 -2.91 -15.92
N ILE A 125 -0.71 -1.57 -15.92
CA ILE A 125 -0.07 -0.77 -16.99
C ILE A 125 1.38 -1.20 -17.15
N GLN A 126 2.17 -1.22 -16.08
CA GLN A 126 3.57 -1.62 -16.14
C GLN A 126 3.77 -3.02 -16.75
N LYS A 127 2.91 -3.98 -16.42
CA LYS A 127 2.95 -5.33 -17.03
C LYS A 127 2.64 -5.30 -18.53
N LYS A 128 1.71 -4.44 -18.96
CA LYS A 128 1.36 -4.30 -20.37
C LYS A 128 2.46 -3.58 -21.14
N GLU A 129 3.08 -2.55 -20.57
CA GLU A 129 4.24 -1.85 -21.14
C GLU A 129 5.44 -2.79 -21.30
N ALA A 130 5.77 -3.56 -20.28
CA ALA A 130 6.82 -4.58 -20.37
C ALA A 130 6.53 -5.62 -21.47
N ALA A 131 5.26 -5.98 -21.65
CA ALA A 131 4.86 -6.90 -22.72
C ALA A 131 4.92 -6.25 -24.11
N ILE A 132 4.72 -4.93 -24.23
CA ILE A 132 4.93 -4.16 -25.47
C ILE A 132 6.44 -4.10 -25.79
N GLU A 133 7.27 -3.75 -24.81
CA GLU A 133 8.73 -3.71 -24.96
C GLU A 133 9.28 -5.05 -25.48
N GLY A 134 8.81 -6.17 -24.93
CA GLY A 134 9.19 -7.51 -25.40
C GLY A 134 8.70 -7.88 -26.80
N LEU A 135 7.78 -7.09 -27.38
CA LEU A 135 7.29 -7.26 -28.77
C LEU A 135 7.94 -6.30 -29.76
N LYS A 136 8.49 -5.17 -29.31
CA LYS A 136 9.13 -4.16 -30.19
C LYS A 136 10.15 -4.75 -31.14
N PRO A 137 11.07 -5.63 -30.73
CA PRO A 137 12.05 -6.24 -31.63
C PRO A 137 11.42 -7.05 -32.77
N TRP A 138 10.16 -7.44 -32.62
CA TRP A 138 9.39 -8.25 -33.59
C TRP A 138 8.41 -7.41 -34.38
N ALA A 139 8.40 -6.09 -34.24
CA ALA A 139 7.40 -5.20 -34.84
C ALA A 139 7.35 -5.25 -36.36
N ALA A 140 8.49 -5.51 -37.01
CA ALA A 140 8.59 -5.66 -38.47
C ALA A 140 7.91 -6.93 -39.02
N LEU A 141 7.53 -7.86 -38.14
CA LEU A 141 6.90 -9.11 -38.56
C LEU A 141 5.43 -8.87 -38.94
N ASP A 142 5.08 -9.12 -40.17
CA ASP A 142 3.73 -8.93 -40.75
C ASP A 142 2.82 -10.16 -40.64
N VAL A 143 3.37 -11.26 -40.09
CA VAL A 143 2.63 -12.50 -39.84
C VAL A 143 2.56 -12.85 -38.35
N PRO A 144 1.53 -13.58 -37.92
CA PRO A 144 1.45 -14.04 -36.55
C PRO A 144 2.64 -14.92 -36.16
N MET A 145 3.22 -14.71 -34.98
CA MET A 145 4.34 -15.54 -34.50
C MET A 145 3.96 -17.00 -34.24
N LYS A 146 2.67 -17.38 -34.32
CA LYS A 146 2.19 -18.76 -34.34
C LYS A 146 2.44 -19.43 -35.70
N CYS A 147 2.60 -18.61 -36.75
CA CYS A 147 2.82 -19.11 -38.10
C CYS A 147 4.17 -19.84 -38.17
N GLN A 148 4.16 -21.10 -38.48
CA GLN A 148 5.35 -21.96 -38.65
C GLN A 148 5.70 -22.20 -40.11
N GLY A 149 5.10 -21.47 -41.05
CA GLY A 149 5.30 -21.58 -42.48
C GLY A 149 4.05 -22.02 -43.20
N THR A 150 4.27 -22.59 -44.41
CA THR A 150 3.20 -23.08 -45.33
C THR A 150 3.20 -24.59 -45.43
N ALA A 151 2.51 -25.16 -46.43
CA ALA A 151 2.57 -26.58 -46.71
C ALA A 151 3.98 -27.06 -47.08
N HIS A 152 4.77 -26.22 -47.74
CA HIS A 152 6.10 -26.57 -48.26
C HIS A 152 7.25 -25.85 -47.58
N THR A 153 7.01 -24.75 -46.90
CA THR A 153 8.04 -23.95 -46.20
C THR A 153 7.88 -24.02 -44.69
N ALA A 154 8.97 -23.89 -43.98
CA ALA A 154 9.03 -23.67 -42.53
C ALA A 154 9.50 -22.25 -42.24
N LEU A 155 8.98 -21.66 -41.16
CA LEU A 155 9.32 -20.34 -40.66
C LEU A 155 9.77 -20.47 -39.20
N LEU A 156 10.99 -20.06 -38.94
CA LEU A 156 11.61 -20.10 -37.61
C LEU A 156 11.83 -18.68 -37.13
N TYR A 157 11.49 -18.40 -35.89
CA TYR A 157 11.75 -17.14 -35.20
C TYR A 157 12.67 -17.38 -34.01
N GLY A 158 13.62 -16.50 -33.82
CA GLY A 158 14.51 -16.62 -32.67
C GLY A 158 15.50 -15.46 -32.57
N THR A 159 16.41 -15.58 -31.64
CA THR A 159 17.45 -14.58 -31.38
C THR A 159 18.82 -15.20 -31.46
N LEU A 160 19.79 -14.37 -31.89
CA LEU A 160 21.23 -14.64 -31.85
C LEU A 160 21.92 -13.59 -30.99
N GLY A 161 23.20 -13.79 -30.70
CA GLY A 161 24.02 -12.79 -30.01
C GLY A 161 24.14 -11.47 -30.80
N PRO A 162 24.49 -10.36 -30.15
CA PRO A 162 24.55 -9.04 -30.78
C PRO A 162 25.70 -8.92 -31.81
N GLU A 163 26.65 -9.82 -31.81
CA GLU A 163 27.77 -9.88 -32.77
C GLU A 163 27.36 -10.33 -34.16
N TYR A 164 26.20 -10.95 -34.34
CA TYR A 164 25.77 -11.47 -35.62
C TYR A 164 25.24 -10.38 -36.55
N THR A 165 25.79 -10.34 -37.75
CA THR A 165 25.31 -9.51 -38.86
C THR A 165 24.64 -10.40 -39.91
N GLN A 166 23.87 -9.81 -40.83
CA GLN A 166 23.27 -10.54 -41.94
C GLN A 166 24.27 -11.41 -42.68
N THR A 167 25.44 -10.85 -42.98
CA THR A 167 26.50 -11.56 -43.69
C THR A 167 27.06 -12.77 -42.91
N LEU A 168 27.20 -12.63 -41.59
CA LEU A 168 27.67 -13.73 -40.74
C LEU A 168 26.65 -14.85 -40.67
N ILE A 169 25.37 -14.51 -40.58
CA ILE A 169 24.27 -15.49 -40.56
C ILE A 169 24.20 -16.25 -41.89
N ASP A 170 24.29 -15.53 -43.01
CA ASP A 170 24.25 -16.15 -44.35
C ASP A 170 25.46 -17.04 -44.58
N ASN A 171 26.68 -16.61 -44.17
CA ASN A 171 27.88 -17.43 -44.25
C ASN A 171 27.79 -18.70 -43.40
N ALA A 172 27.36 -18.56 -42.13
CA ALA A 172 27.19 -19.71 -41.22
C ALA A 172 26.19 -20.75 -41.76
N LEU A 173 25.10 -20.30 -42.38
CA LEU A 173 24.14 -21.18 -43.02
C LEU A 173 24.74 -21.87 -44.27
N HIS A 174 25.50 -21.15 -45.10
CA HIS A 174 26.13 -21.73 -46.30
C HIS A 174 27.25 -22.73 -45.97
N GLU A 175 28.08 -22.42 -44.97
CA GLU A 175 29.15 -23.30 -44.53
C GLU A 175 28.66 -24.60 -43.92
N ARG A 176 27.62 -24.52 -43.07
CA ARG A 176 27.08 -25.69 -42.36
C ARG A 176 26.13 -26.50 -43.21
N LEU A 177 25.47 -25.88 -44.18
CA LEU A 177 24.40 -26.52 -44.99
C LEU A 177 24.61 -26.28 -46.48
N PRO A 178 25.73 -26.75 -47.10
CA PRO A 178 26.03 -26.49 -48.51
C PRO A 178 25.00 -27.08 -49.47
N GLU A 179 24.30 -28.13 -49.06
CA GLU A 179 23.25 -28.81 -49.87
C GLU A 179 21.91 -28.08 -49.82
N VAL A 180 21.69 -27.18 -48.84
CA VAL A 180 20.40 -26.48 -48.66
C VAL A 180 20.46 -25.15 -49.44
N LYS A 181 19.82 -25.13 -50.62
CA LYS A 181 19.81 -23.95 -51.51
C LYS A 181 18.71 -22.95 -51.23
N ALA A 182 17.61 -23.40 -50.55
CA ALA A 182 16.44 -22.59 -50.32
C ALA A 182 16.28 -22.27 -48.81
N VAL A 183 17.18 -21.45 -48.31
CA VAL A 183 17.12 -20.85 -46.94
C VAL A 183 17.41 -19.37 -47.04
N THR A 184 16.62 -18.58 -46.32
CA THR A 184 16.82 -17.12 -46.22
C THR A 184 16.58 -16.73 -44.78
N ALA A 185 17.51 -16.00 -44.21
CA ALA A 185 17.39 -15.37 -42.89
C ALA A 185 17.22 -13.85 -43.09
N GLU A 186 16.37 -13.25 -42.29
CA GLU A 186 16.12 -11.81 -42.26
C GLU A 186 16.22 -11.29 -40.84
N ILE A 187 17.07 -10.30 -40.63
CA ILE A 187 17.18 -9.61 -39.34
C ILE A 187 16.01 -8.66 -39.22
N LEU A 188 15.11 -8.89 -38.22
CA LEU A 188 13.95 -8.05 -37.91
C LEU A 188 14.36 -6.83 -37.06
N SER A 189 15.29 -7.05 -36.14
CA SER A 189 15.86 -5.99 -35.29
C SER A 189 17.21 -6.46 -34.74
N ALA A 190 18.06 -5.49 -34.42
CA ALA A 190 19.33 -5.72 -33.72
C ALA A 190 19.49 -4.66 -32.64
N ASP A 191 19.84 -5.07 -31.44
CA ASP A 191 20.21 -4.20 -30.34
C ASP A 191 21.54 -4.65 -29.71
N LYS A 192 21.92 -4.00 -28.58
CA LYS A 192 23.18 -4.31 -27.89
C LYS A 192 23.20 -5.68 -27.21
N ASP A 193 22.07 -6.28 -27.01
CA ASP A 193 21.90 -7.52 -26.23
C ASP A 193 21.62 -8.73 -27.15
N GLN A 194 20.95 -8.53 -28.31
CA GLN A 194 20.54 -9.61 -29.19
C GLN A 194 20.18 -9.13 -30.62
N VAL A 195 20.20 -10.06 -31.55
CA VAL A 195 19.66 -9.91 -32.90
C VAL A 195 18.41 -10.81 -33.02
N CYS A 196 17.28 -10.22 -33.38
CA CYS A 196 16.02 -10.94 -33.66
C CYS A 196 15.93 -11.23 -35.16
N LEU A 197 15.67 -12.48 -35.52
CA LEU A 197 15.60 -12.87 -36.91
C LEU A 197 14.43 -13.82 -37.20
N ALA A 198 14.00 -13.77 -38.44
CA ALA A 198 13.10 -14.76 -39.07
C ALA A 198 13.87 -15.54 -40.13
N VAL A 199 13.71 -16.85 -40.13
CA VAL A 199 14.34 -17.74 -41.12
C VAL A 199 13.29 -18.53 -41.83
N VAL A 200 13.31 -18.47 -43.16
CA VAL A 200 12.43 -19.25 -44.05
C VAL A 200 13.26 -20.32 -44.77
N CYS A 201 12.79 -21.55 -44.72
CA CYS A 201 13.43 -22.66 -45.43
C CYS A 201 12.41 -23.65 -45.95
N MET A 202 12.84 -24.61 -46.74
CA MET A 202 11.95 -25.72 -47.11
C MET A 202 11.64 -26.58 -45.87
N LYS A 203 10.42 -27.04 -45.76
CA LYS A 203 9.95 -27.83 -44.59
C LYS A 203 10.77 -29.11 -44.34
N LYS A 204 11.24 -29.76 -45.40
CA LYS A 204 12.13 -30.94 -45.33
C LYS A 204 13.47 -30.64 -44.69
N ASP A 205 13.95 -29.41 -44.81
CA ASP A 205 15.28 -28.98 -44.37
C ASP A 205 15.22 -28.26 -42.99
N ALA A 206 14.02 -28.02 -42.47
CA ALA A 206 13.77 -27.19 -41.26
C ALA A 206 14.54 -27.67 -40.02
N ALA A 207 14.64 -28.99 -39.82
CA ALA A 207 15.38 -29.54 -38.68
C ALA A 207 16.88 -29.29 -38.78
N ALA A 208 17.46 -29.48 -39.97
CA ALA A 208 18.88 -29.25 -40.23
C ALA A 208 19.23 -27.73 -40.08
N VAL A 209 18.36 -26.85 -40.60
CA VAL A 209 18.52 -25.39 -40.49
C VAL A 209 18.42 -24.96 -39.01
N GLU A 210 17.46 -25.49 -38.26
CA GLU A 210 17.36 -25.16 -36.84
C GLU A 210 18.58 -25.65 -36.04
N GLU A 211 19.10 -26.82 -36.32
CA GLU A 211 20.32 -27.37 -35.69
C GLU A 211 21.56 -26.53 -36.01
N ALA A 212 21.73 -26.16 -37.26
CA ALA A 212 22.82 -25.28 -37.69
C ALA A 212 22.78 -23.92 -36.99
N LEU A 213 21.59 -23.31 -36.89
CA LEU A 213 21.42 -22.06 -36.18
C LEU A 213 21.65 -22.20 -34.66
N ARG A 214 21.20 -23.30 -34.05
CA ARG A 214 21.48 -23.58 -32.64
C ARG A 214 22.97 -23.71 -32.33
N ALA A 215 23.73 -24.26 -33.23
CA ALA A 215 25.20 -24.33 -33.11
C ALA A 215 25.84 -22.94 -33.09
N GLU A 216 25.19 -21.91 -33.63
CA GLU A 216 25.55 -20.50 -33.57
C GLU A 216 24.91 -19.77 -32.36
N GLY A 217 24.22 -20.47 -31.45
CA GLY A 217 23.59 -19.87 -30.29
C GLY A 217 22.14 -19.41 -30.50
N PHE A 218 21.50 -19.82 -31.59
CA PHE A 218 20.11 -19.43 -31.88
C PHE A 218 19.15 -19.94 -30.81
N ALA A 219 18.45 -19.02 -30.18
CA ALA A 219 17.38 -19.30 -29.24
C ALA A 219 16.01 -19.15 -29.93
N ARG A 220 15.36 -20.27 -30.22
CA ARG A 220 14.05 -20.30 -30.90
C ARG A 220 12.97 -19.67 -30.02
N ARG A 221 12.16 -18.78 -30.59
CA ARG A 221 10.99 -18.18 -29.93
C ARG A 221 9.72 -18.83 -30.46
N LEU A 222 8.93 -19.41 -29.53
CA LEU A 222 7.61 -19.95 -29.83
C LEU A 222 6.53 -18.99 -29.33
N SER A 223 5.44 -18.87 -30.07
CA SER A 223 4.25 -18.13 -29.67
C SER A 223 2.99 -18.85 -30.10
N VAL A 224 1.96 -18.72 -29.28
CA VAL A 224 0.61 -19.26 -29.57
C VAL A 224 -0.35 -18.19 -30.11
N SER A 225 0.12 -16.96 -30.26
CA SER A 225 -0.73 -15.82 -30.67
C SER A 225 -1.06 -15.88 -32.16
N GLU A 226 -2.33 -15.73 -32.48
CA GLU A 226 -2.86 -15.61 -33.84
C GLU A 226 -2.79 -14.19 -34.43
N ARG A 227 -2.34 -13.22 -33.62
CA ARG A 227 -2.17 -11.82 -34.04
C ARG A 227 -0.71 -11.53 -34.29
N THR A 228 -0.45 -10.59 -35.22
CA THR A 228 0.87 -10.05 -35.47
C THR A 228 1.39 -9.33 -34.22
N PRO A 229 2.73 -9.15 -34.07
CA PRO A 229 3.29 -8.35 -33.00
C PRO A 229 2.71 -6.92 -32.97
N ALA A 230 2.59 -6.26 -34.13
CA ALA A 230 2.01 -4.90 -34.25
C ALA A 230 0.56 -4.85 -33.75
N GLU A 231 -0.30 -5.80 -34.14
CA GLU A 231 -1.68 -5.87 -33.62
C GLU A 231 -1.73 -6.11 -32.11
N ARG A 232 -0.80 -6.91 -31.58
CA ARG A 232 -0.71 -7.18 -30.14
C ARG A 232 -0.27 -5.95 -29.36
N MET A 233 0.67 -5.16 -29.89
CA MET A 233 1.09 -3.91 -29.28
C MET A 233 -0.06 -2.90 -29.30
N ALA A 234 -0.70 -2.66 -30.46
CA ALA A 234 -1.81 -1.75 -30.59
C ALA A 234 -2.99 -2.07 -29.66
N LYS A 235 -3.29 -3.39 -29.49
CA LYS A 235 -4.30 -3.82 -28.53
C LYS A 235 -3.91 -3.46 -27.10
N ARG A 236 -2.66 -3.69 -26.69
CA ARG A 236 -2.19 -3.35 -25.33
C ARG A 236 -2.16 -1.86 -25.08
N GLU A 237 -1.73 -1.07 -26.05
CA GLU A 237 -1.78 0.40 -25.97
C GLU A 237 -3.21 0.93 -25.79
N LYS A 238 -4.18 0.32 -26.49
CA LYS A 238 -5.60 0.65 -26.29
C LYS A 238 -6.04 0.30 -24.85
N GLU A 239 -5.70 -0.89 -24.38
CA GLU A 239 -6.02 -1.33 -23.01
C GLU A 239 -5.35 -0.43 -21.96
N ILE A 240 -4.13 0.07 -22.20
CA ILE A 240 -3.45 1.03 -21.31
C ILE A 240 -4.24 2.33 -21.24
N ARG A 241 -4.65 2.90 -22.39
CA ARG A 241 -5.46 4.14 -22.40
C ARG A 241 -6.80 3.99 -21.68
N GLU A 242 -7.43 2.82 -21.77
CA GLU A 242 -8.67 2.53 -21.04
C GLU A 242 -8.42 2.50 -19.52
N ILE A 243 -7.32 1.89 -19.07
CA ILE A 243 -6.93 1.84 -17.66
C ILE A 243 -6.54 3.23 -17.14
N GLU A 244 -5.80 4.03 -17.92
CA GLU A 244 -5.46 5.43 -17.57
C GLU A 244 -6.71 6.29 -17.38
N SER A 245 -7.72 6.11 -18.24
CA SER A 245 -9.00 6.78 -18.09
C SER A 245 -9.74 6.33 -16.82
N GLU A 246 -9.69 5.04 -16.47
CA GLU A 246 -10.23 4.54 -15.20
C GLU A 246 -9.51 5.16 -14.00
N ILE A 247 -8.17 5.21 -14.02
CA ILE A 247 -7.36 5.83 -12.97
C ILE A 247 -7.78 7.28 -12.77
N SER A 248 -7.91 8.06 -13.85
CA SER A 248 -8.33 9.46 -13.79
C SER A 248 -9.68 9.61 -13.10
N GLY A 249 -10.65 8.76 -13.42
CA GLY A 249 -11.96 8.76 -12.76
C GLY A 249 -11.91 8.37 -11.28
N LEU A 250 -11.05 7.42 -10.89
CA LEU A 250 -10.85 7.05 -9.49
C LEU A 250 -10.17 8.18 -8.70
N GLU A 251 -9.16 8.84 -9.28
CA GLU A 251 -8.49 9.99 -8.67
C GLU A 251 -9.44 11.17 -8.46
N GLU A 252 -10.36 11.40 -9.38
CA GLU A 252 -11.40 12.43 -9.25
C GLU A 252 -12.36 12.13 -8.10
N GLN A 253 -12.76 10.86 -7.94
CA GLN A 253 -13.56 10.41 -6.79
C GLN A 253 -12.82 10.64 -5.47
N MET A 254 -11.50 10.33 -5.41
CA MET A 254 -10.70 10.58 -4.21
C MET A 254 -10.57 12.08 -3.90
N ARG A 255 -10.37 12.94 -4.90
CA ARG A 255 -10.36 14.41 -4.71
C ARG A 255 -11.70 14.92 -4.17
N ALA A 256 -12.82 14.40 -4.67
CA ALA A 256 -14.14 14.78 -4.18
C ALA A 256 -14.35 14.44 -2.69
N MET A 257 -13.61 13.44 -2.14
CA MET A 257 -13.64 13.09 -0.73
C MET A 257 -12.80 14.02 0.16
N ALA A 258 -12.08 14.99 -0.40
CA ALA A 258 -11.29 15.96 0.37
C ALA A 258 -12.13 16.77 1.37
N SER A 259 -13.44 16.99 1.07
CA SER A 259 -14.38 17.61 2.00
C SER A 259 -14.57 16.85 3.31
N LEU A 260 -14.23 15.55 3.36
CA LEU A 260 -14.34 14.70 4.56
C LEU A 260 -13.06 14.72 5.41
N ARG A 261 -12.05 15.51 5.06
CA ARG A 261 -10.74 15.56 5.73
C ARG A 261 -10.88 15.82 7.23
N GLU A 262 -11.70 16.79 7.62
CA GLU A 262 -11.92 17.12 9.04
C GLU A 262 -12.59 15.98 9.79
N ASP A 263 -13.53 15.29 9.18
CA ASP A 263 -14.18 14.12 9.78
C ASP A 263 -13.18 12.98 9.98
N PHE A 264 -12.27 12.77 9.03
CA PHE A 264 -11.20 11.77 9.16
C PHE A 264 -10.20 12.14 10.27
N ARG A 265 -9.84 13.42 10.42
CA ARG A 265 -9.00 13.90 11.53
C ARG A 265 -9.67 13.66 12.89
N ARG A 266 -10.95 14.04 13.01
CA ARG A 266 -11.74 13.84 14.24
C ARG A 266 -11.84 12.36 14.61
N VAL A 267 -12.08 11.48 13.64
CA VAL A 267 -12.13 10.03 13.87
C VAL A 267 -10.76 9.46 14.23
N SER A 268 -9.69 9.95 13.61
CA SER A 268 -8.31 9.58 13.98
C SER A 268 -8.04 9.94 15.44
N ASP A 269 -8.30 11.19 15.85
CA ASP A 269 -8.13 11.64 17.23
C ASP A 269 -9.01 10.85 18.21
N TYR A 270 -10.26 10.55 17.84
CA TYR A 270 -11.15 9.70 18.65
C TYR A 270 -10.53 8.33 18.93
N PHE A 271 -10.02 7.64 17.90
CA PHE A 271 -9.43 6.31 18.08
C PHE A 271 -8.12 6.37 18.85
N ARG A 272 -7.30 7.40 18.65
CA ARG A 272 -6.07 7.63 19.41
C ARG A 272 -6.37 7.79 20.88
N ILE A 273 -7.32 8.68 21.25
CA ILE A 273 -7.75 8.89 22.64
C ILE A 273 -8.28 7.60 23.26
N ARG A 274 -9.05 6.82 22.49
CA ARG A 274 -9.56 5.51 22.95
C ARG A 274 -8.43 4.51 23.18
N SER A 275 -7.46 4.42 22.27
CA SER A 275 -6.30 3.52 22.44
C SER A 275 -5.51 3.89 23.69
N GLU A 276 -5.19 5.19 23.88
CA GLU A 276 -4.49 5.68 25.08
C GLU A 276 -5.26 5.37 26.37
N LYS A 277 -6.59 5.58 26.38
CA LYS A 277 -7.45 5.23 27.53
C LYS A 277 -7.39 3.74 27.84
N TYR A 278 -7.43 2.87 26.84
CA TYR A 278 -7.34 1.42 27.06
C TYR A 278 -5.92 0.96 27.43
N LYS A 279 -4.88 1.70 27.03
CA LYS A 279 -3.52 1.50 27.51
C LYS A 279 -3.46 1.76 29.02
N VAL A 280 -3.95 2.91 29.49
CA VAL A 280 -4.00 3.25 30.92
C VAL A 280 -4.85 2.21 31.68
N LEU A 281 -6.01 1.80 31.13
CA LEU A 281 -6.84 0.74 31.75
C LEU A 281 -6.09 -0.58 31.91
N GLY A 282 -5.25 -0.95 30.96
CA GLY A 282 -4.41 -2.16 31.02
C GLY A 282 -3.31 -2.08 32.09
N ASP A 283 -2.83 -0.87 32.37
CA ASP A 283 -1.79 -0.63 33.38
C ASP A 283 -2.34 -0.59 34.81
N LEU A 284 -3.66 -0.39 34.98
CA LEU A 284 -4.29 -0.39 36.29
C LEU A 284 -4.33 -1.78 36.91
N ILE A 285 -4.06 -1.83 38.22
CA ILE A 285 -4.30 -3.04 39.00
C ILE A 285 -5.70 -3.02 39.62
N GLN A 286 -6.33 -4.16 39.62
CA GLN A 286 -7.69 -4.33 40.15
C GLN A 286 -7.89 -5.64 40.88
N SER A 287 -8.73 -5.59 41.92
CA SER A 287 -9.28 -6.76 42.58
C SER A 287 -10.65 -7.14 42.00
N LYS A 288 -11.39 -8.01 42.68
CA LYS A 288 -12.79 -8.29 42.32
C LYS A 288 -13.71 -7.05 42.44
N GLN A 289 -13.45 -6.19 43.43
CA GLN A 289 -14.34 -5.08 43.80
C GLN A 289 -13.71 -3.69 43.64
N THR A 290 -12.40 -3.55 43.75
CA THR A 290 -11.68 -2.27 43.74
C THR A 290 -10.65 -2.20 42.59
N PHE A 291 -10.22 -0.98 42.28
CA PHE A 291 -9.09 -0.71 41.38
C PHE A 291 -8.20 0.37 41.99
N ILE A 292 -6.95 0.42 41.56
CA ILE A 292 -5.96 1.38 42.02
C ILE A 292 -5.35 2.07 40.81
N ILE A 293 -5.27 3.42 40.88
CA ILE A 293 -4.53 4.29 39.94
C ILE A 293 -3.37 4.89 40.69
N SER A 294 -2.16 4.84 40.11
CA SER A 294 -1.01 5.60 40.55
C SER A 294 -0.65 6.65 39.49
N GLY A 295 -0.20 7.82 39.92
CA GLY A 295 0.21 8.87 39.01
C GLY A 295 0.99 9.99 39.69
N TYR A 296 1.45 10.93 38.87
CA TYR A 296 2.04 12.19 39.34
C TYR A 296 1.11 13.34 39.05
N ILE A 297 1.07 14.32 39.97
CA ILE A 297 0.28 15.54 39.88
C ILE A 297 1.12 16.74 40.33
N LEU A 298 0.88 17.88 39.73
CA LEU A 298 1.49 19.12 40.21
C LEU A 298 0.99 19.44 41.64
N LYS A 299 1.87 19.79 42.53
CA LYS A 299 1.56 20.08 43.94
C LYS A 299 0.43 21.10 44.11
N ARG A 300 0.37 22.11 43.24
CA ARG A 300 -0.68 23.16 43.25
C ARG A 300 -2.06 22.60 42.86
N ASP A 301 -2.12 21.56 42.03
CA ASP A 301 -3.37 21.01 41.49
C ASP A 301 -3.88 19.82 42.32
N ALA A 302 -3.08 19.33 43.28
CA ALA A 302 -3.41 18.14 44.07
C ALA A 302 -4.65 18.30 44.94
N GLY A 303 -4.73 19.41 45.74
CA GLY A 303 -5.86 19.70 46.60
C GLY A 303 -7.18 19.79 45.83
N PRO A 304 -7.31 20.69 44.84
CA PRO A 304 -8.51 20.80 44.00
C PRO A 304 -8.92 19.52 43.32
N THR A 305 -7.94 18.68 42.87
CA THR A 305 -8.22 17.41 42.23
C THR A 305 -8.79 16.39 43.21
N VAL A 306 -8.18 16.25 44.37
CA VAL A 306 -8.66 15.34 45.44
C VAL A 306 -10.08 15.75 45.92
N ASP A 307 -10.31 17.06 46.19
CA ASP A 307 -11.63 17.56 46.60
C ASP A 307 -12.72 17.23 45.55
N ARG A 308 -12.40 17.41 44.27
CA ARG A 308 -13.33 17.14 43.18
C ARG A 308 -13.63 15.65 42.99
N LEU A 309 -12.64 14.80 43.24
CA LEU A 309 -12.80 13.36 43.20
C LEU A 309 -13.66 12.90 44.41
N ASN A 310 -13.33 13.33 45.63
CA ASN A 310 -14.04 12.96 46.85
C ASN A 310 -15.51 13.48 46.89
N SER A 311 -15.77 14.59 46.18
CA SER A 311 -17.16 15.10 46.07
C SER A 311 -18.08 14.22 45.22
N ARG A 312 -17.53 13.30 44.42
CA ARG A 312 -18.29 12.48 43.47
C ARG A 312 -18.17 10.99 43.69
N PHE A 313 -17.11 10.54 44.32
CA PHE A 313 -16.81 9.12 44.49
C PHE A 313 -16.36 8.86 45.93
N ASP A 314 -16.69 7.65 46.39
CA ASP A 314 -16.16 7.14 47.67
C ASP A 314 -14.76 6.59 47.44
N LEU A 315 -13.73 7.39 47.74
CA LEU A 315 -12.35 7.11 47.48
C LEU A 315 -11.55 6.96 48.77
N MET A 316 -10.49 6.12 48.69
CA MET A 316 -9.42 6.08 49.66
C MET A 316 -8.12 6.56 49.05
#